data_025f1f013319b23379c52276e3988c9a
#
_entry.id   025f1f013319b23379c52276e3988c9a
#
_cell.length_a   1.000
_cell.length_b   1.000
_cell.length_c   1.000
_cell.angle_alpha   90.00
_cell.angle_beta   90.00
_cell.angle_gamma   90.00
#
_symmetry.space_group_name_H-M   'P 1'
#
loop_
_entity.id
_entity.type
_entity.pdbx_description
1 polymer ?
#
loop_
_entity_poly.entity_id
_entity_poly.type
_entity_poly.pdbx_seq_one_letter_code
_entity_poly.pdbx_strand_id
1 'polypeptide(L)'
;MKKRIIKILILAICIACLSGCSSKEDLKEDISVKVSMPDGLPSIALSKLAFENKNIKDGYNVNYNIEKTPDNLSTTVMKEEADIAVVPSNMAAIAYNKTKNYEIAGTTGLGSFYLVSNDDIGGFKDLKGKEVANTGKGLTPDITTKFIIKSNGLNEKDINFTYVNSANELVPMIASEKANTAIVPEPALTALKIKNPEIKVVKSLNEEYKKITKSDYGYPQATIIVKSDFAKNNKEFINLFLEEVKESIIFVNSNPDKAGEYCEKIGVGTKKEIINKSLENANLQFIGVEESIKDYKDYYKILSEYDIKSIGGKIPDEKVFYKK
;
A
#
# COMPACT_ATOMS: atom_id res chain seq x y z
N MET A 1 -2.27 -84.85 4.52
CA MET A 1 -3.13 -83.84 3.83
C MET A 1 -3.65 -82.77 4.78
N LYS A 2 -4.21 -83.07 5.95
CA LYS A 2 -4.77 -82.07 6.88
C LYS A 2 -3.80 -80.95 7.35
N LYS A 3 -2.52 -81.29 7.61
CA LYS A 3 -1.51 -80.27 8.04
C LYS A 3 -1.08 -79.28 6.94
N ARG A 4 -1.21 -79.66 5.64
CA ARG A 4 -0.92 -78.72 4.54
C ARG A 4 -2.07 -77.74 4.28
N ILE A 5 -3.31 -78.19 4.46
CA ILE A 5 -4.52 -77.31 4.31
C ILE A 5 -4.58 -76.24 5.40
N ILE A 6 -4.21 -76.57 6.65
CA ILE A 6 -4.18 -75.60 7.76
C ILE A 6 -3.10 -74.53 7.54
N LYS A 7 -1.93 -74.84 6.99
CA LYS A 7 -0.89 -73.83 6.66
C LYS A 7 -1.29 -72.93 5.54
N ILE A 8 -2.04 -73.43 4.54
CA ILE A 8 -2.55 -72.63 3.43
C ILE A 8 -3.69 -71.69 3.93
N LEU A 9 -4.54 -72.13 4.87
CA LEU A 9 -5.60 -71.32 5.45
C LEU A 9 -5.06 -70.21 6.34
N ILE A 10 -3.99 -70.46 7.12
CA ILE A 10 -3.35 -69.44 7.95
C ILE A 10 -2.62 -68.39 7.07
N LEU A 11 -2.02 -68.81 5.96
CA LEU A 11 -1.35 -67.90 5.03
C LEU A 11 -2.37 -66.99 4.31
N ALA A 12 -3.56 -67.49 3.99
CA ALA A 12 -4.65 -66.69 3.36
C ALA A 12 -5.25 -65.65 4.32
N ILE A 13 -5.35 -65.95 5.62
CA ILE A 13 -5.84 -65.01 6.65
C ILE A 13 -4.80 -63.90 6.93
N CYS A 14 -3.50 -64.18 6.87
CA CYS A 14 -2.46 -63.14 7.02
C CYS A 14 -2.39 -62.16 5.84
N ILE A 15 -2.78 -62.57 4.61
CA ILE A 15 -2.83 -61.70 3.43
C ILE A 15 -4.06 -60.83 3.44
N ALA A 16 -5.17 -61.23 4.05
CA ALA A 16 -6.39 -60.44 4.18
C ALA A 16 -6.29 -59.30 5.22
N CYS A 17 -5.32 -59.38 6.17
CA CYS A 17 -5.09 -58.29 7.15
C CYS A 17 -4.15 -57.19 6.65
N LEU A 18 -3.55 -57.30 5.47
CA LEU A 18 -2.68 -56.30 4.85
C LEU A 18 -3.40 -55.36 3.89
N SER A 19 -4.71 -55.58 3.69
CA SER A 19 -5.59 -54.61 2.99
C SER A 19 -6.14 -53.58 3.97
N GLY A 20 -5.30 -53.10 4.91
CA GLY A 20 -5.58 -51.95 5.72
C GLY A 20 -5.72 -50.78 4.76
N CYS A 21 -6.93 -50.22 4.66
CA CYS A 21 -7.19 -48.94 4.02
C CYS A 21 -6.16 -47.92 4.47
N SER A 22 -5.11 -47.74 3.70
CA SER A 22 -4.44 -46.46 3.62
C SER A 22 -5.42 -45.52 2.94
N SER A 23 -6.30 -44.91 3.72
CA SER A 23 -6.88 -43.64 3.32
C SER A 23 -5.67 -42.73 3.12
N LYS A 24 -5.22 -42.59 1.88
CA LYS A 24 -4.50 -41.37 1.52
C LYS A 24 -5.46 -40.26 1.88
N GLU A 25 -5.29 -39.65 3.06
CA GLU A 25 -5.66 -38.26 3.19
C GLU A 25 -4.91 -37.56 2.06
N ASP A 26 -5.61 -37.19 1.02
CA ASP A 26 -5.12 -36.21 0.07
C ASP A 26 -4.81 -34.98 0.92
N LEU A 27 -3.55 -34.86 1.33
CA LEU A 27 -3.01 -33.64 1.91
C LEU A 27 -3.24 -32.59 0.83
N LYS A 28 -4.36 -31.85 0.93
CA LYS A 28 -4.57 -30.68 0.10
C LYS A 28 -3.36 -29.79 0.35
N GLU A 29 -2.56 -29.55 -0.68
CA GLU A 29 -1.48 -28.60 -0.59
C GLU A 29 -2.09 -27.22 -0.22
N ASP A 30 -1.44 -26.54 0.72
CA ASP A 30 -1.85 -25.20 1.12
C ASP A 30 -1.80 -24.28 -0.11
N ILE A 31 -2.81 -23.40 -0.20
CA ILE A 31 -2.84 -22.36 -1.22
C ILE A 31 -1.78 -21.33 -0.89
N SER A 32 -0.78 -21.19 -1.77
CA SER A 32 0.26 -20.17 -1.64
C SER A 32 -0.27 -18.83 -2.10
N VAL A 33 -0.37 -17.86 -1.19
CA VAL A 33 -0.85 -16.50 -1.45
C VAL A 33 0.33 -15.55 -1.53
N LYS A 34 0.45 -14.80 -2.62
CA LYS A 34 1.52 -13.83 -2.84
C LYS A 34 1.00 -12.41 -2.55
N VAL A 35 1.59 -11.79 -1.52
CA VAL A 35 1.30 -10.40 -1.14
C VAL A 35 2.48 -9.52 -1.49
N SER A 36 2.31 -8.56 -2.40
CA SER A 36 3.36 -7.61 -2.78
C SER A 36 3.04 -6.20 -2.29
N MET A 37 4.04 -5.50 -1.76
CA MET A 37 3.90 -4.15 -1.22
C MET A 37 5.16 -3.35 -1.48
N PRO A 38 5.06 -2.02 -1.76
CA PRO A 38 6.25 -1.19 -1.94
C PRO A 38 6.97 -0.96 -0.63
N ASP A 39 8.29 -0.77 -0.70
CA ASP A 39 9.09 -0.32 0.43
C ASP A 39 8.66 1.08 0.90
N GLY A 40 8.45 1.26 2.20
CA GLY A 40 7.99 2.50 2.81
C GLY A 40 6.71 2.32 3.63
N LEU A 41 5.82 3.34 3.65
CA LEU A 41 4.61 3.32 4.49
C LEU A 41 3.71 2.09 4.29
N PRO A 42 3.50 1.56 3.07
CA PRO A 42 2.70 0.35 2.91
C PRO A 42 3.31 -0.89 3.57
N SER A 43 4.64 -1.08 3.49
CA SER A 43 5.33 -2.18 4.18
C SER A 43 5.31 -1.97 5.70
N ILE A 44 5.40 -0.73 6.17
CA ILE A 44 5.28 -0.39 7.59
C ILE A 44 3.87 -0.74 8.09
N ALA A 45 2.83 -0.39 7.35
CA ALA A 45 1.43 -0.69 7.69
C ALA A 45 1.17 -2.20 7.90
N LEU A 46 1.80 -3.05 7.09
CA LEU A 46 1.66 -4.50 7.13
C LEU A 46 2.78 -5.20 7.92
N SER A 47 3.67 -4.46 8.59
CA SER A 47 4.88 -5.03 9.19
C SER A 47 4.61 -6.07 10.28
N LYS A 48 3.58 -5.87 11.13
CA LYS A 48 3.18 -6.87 12.12
C LYS A 48 2.73 -8.15 11.43
N LEU A 49 1.86 -8.03 10.46
CA LEU A 49 1.29 -9.16 9.74
C LEU A 49 2.39 -9.95 9.00
N ALA A 50 3.30 -9.26 8.32
CA ALA A 50 4.40 -9.87 7.60
C ALA A 50 5.47 -10.48 8.53
N PHE A 51 5.74 -9.87 9.68
CA PHE A 51 6.74 -10.37 10.63
C PHE A 51 6.24 -11.58 11.42
N GLU A 52 5.02 -11.51 11.96
CA GLU A 52 4.45 -12.60 12.74
C GLU A 52 4.09 -13.80 11.85
N ASN A 53 3.89 -13.57 10.56
CA ASN A 53 3.49 -14.58 9.56
C ASN A 53 2.40 -15.52 10.07
N LYS A 54 1.40 -14.92 10.73
CA LYS A 54 0.31 -15.62 11.39
C LYS A 54 -0.51 -16.42 10.35
N ASN A 55 -0.87 -17.65 10.71
CA ASN A 55 -1.85 -18.40 9.94
C ASN A 55 -3.20 -17.66 9.96
N ILE A 56 -3.57 -17.04 8.84
CA ILE A 56 -4.82 -16.28 8.69
C ILE A 56 -6.01 -17.23 8.54
N LYS A 57 -5.79 -18.35 7.84
CA LYS A 57 -6.78 -19.40 7.62
C LYS A 57 -6.07 -20.71 7.30
N ASP A 58 -6.54 -21.82 7.87
CA ASP A 58 -6.02 -23.15 7.57
C ASP A 58 -6.11 -23.46 6.08
N GLY A 59 -5.07 -24.09 5.55
CA GLY A 59 -4.93 -24.39 4.13
C GLY A 59 -4.43 -23.22 3.28
N TYR A 60 -3.91 -22.13 3.90
CA TYR A 60 -3.31 -21.01 3.20
C TYR A 60 -1.94 -20.67 3.77
N ASN A 61 -0.98 -20.44 2.87
CA ASN A 61 0.38 -19.99 3.21
C ASN A 61 0.64 -18.63 2.55
N VAL A 62 0.87 -17.58 3.34
CA VAL A 62 1.03 -16.21 2.85
C VAL A 62 2.50 -15.85 2.74
N ASN A 63 2.91 -15.39 1.56
CA ASN A 63 4.26 -14.95 1.26
C ASN A 63 4.28 -13.44 1.00
N TYR A 64 4.95 -12.68 1.86
CA TYR A 64 5.07 -11.23 1.76
C TYR A 64 6.33 -10.84 1.01
N ASN A 65 6.18 -10.00 -0.02
CA ASN A 65 7.29 -9.47 -0.82
C ASN A 65 7.32 -7.93 -0.76
N ILE A 66 8.47 -7.37 -0.41
CA ILE A 66 8.70 -5.93 -0.40
C ILE A 66 9.41 -5.53 -1.69
N GLU A 67 8.68 -4.84 -2.56
CA GLU A 67 9.20 -4.31 -3.82
C GLU A 67 10.02 -3.05 -3.58
N LYS A 68 11.31 -3.12 -3.93
CA LYS A 68 12.26 -2.05 -3.65
C LYS A 68 12.16 -0.86 -4.59
N THR A 69 11.54 -1.03 -5.75
CA THR A 69 11.35 0.03 -6.74
C THR A 69 9.91 0.06 -7.25
N PRO A 70 9.40 1.25 -7.66
CA PRO A 70 8.09 1.37 -8.31
C PRO A 70 7.96 0.52 -9.57
N ASP A 71 9.04 0.36 -10.34
CA ASP A 71 9.05 -0.44 -11.57
C ASP A 71 8.87 -1.93 -11.30
N ASN A 72 9.48 -2.46 -10.23
CA ASN A 72 9.29 -3.84 -9.81
C ASN A 72 7.84 -4.08 -9.40
N LEU A 73 7.29 -3.23 -8.53
CA LEU A 73 5.88 -3.31 -8.13
C LEU A 73 4.94 -3.27 -9.34
N SER A 74 5.17 -2.33 -10.26
CA SER A 74 4.39 -2.22 -11.49
C SER A 74 4.48 -3.48 -12.34
N THR A 75 5.67 -4.05 -12.47
CA THR A 75 5.90 -5.30 -13.24
C THR A 75 5.16 -6.48 -12.60
N THR A 76 5.29 -6.67 -11.30
CA THR A 76 4.61 -7.73 -10.53
C THR A 76 3.09 -7.66 -10.69
N VAL A 77 2.52 -6.45 -10.60
CA VAL A 77 1.08 -6.23 -10.75
C VAL A 77 0.64 -6.40 -12.21
N MET A 78 1.35 -5.83 -13.18
CA MET A 78 0.96 -5.93 -14.60
C MET A 78 1.10 -7.34 -15.17
N LYS A 79 1.98 -8.16 -14.61
CA LYS A 79 2.10 -9.60 -14.94
C LYS A 79 1.15 -10.48 -14.13
N GLU A 80 0.34 -9.89 -13.23
CA GLU A 80 -0.62 -10.61 -12.38
C GLU A 80 0.05 -11.66 -11.48
N GLU A 81 1.30 -11.40 -11.05
CA GLU A 81 2.09 -12.32 -10.20
C GLU A 81 1.70 -12.24 -8.72
N ALA A 82 1.07 -11.12 -8.28
CA ALA A 82 0.57 -10.95 -6.93
C ALA A 82 -0.93 -11.30 -6.85
N ASP A 83 -1.33 -12.07 -5.83
CA ASP A 83 -2.73 -12.34 -5.53
C ASP A 83 -3.36 -11.15 -4.78
N ILE A 84 -2.55 -10.52 -3.94
CA ILE A 84 -2.88 -9.29 -3.21
C ILE A 84 -1.70 -8.33 -3.37
N ALA A 85 -1.97 -7.05 -3.59
CA ALA A 85 -0.92 -6.04 -3.58
C ALA A 85 -1.37 -4.77 -2.87
N VAL A 86 -0.42 -4.06 -2.25
CA VAL A 86 -0.61 -2.66 -1.84
C VAL A 86 0.07 -1.78 -2.88
N VAL A 87 -0.69 -0.88 -3.46
CA VAL A 87 -0.22 -0.05 -4.58
C VAL A 87 -0.63 1.42 -4.39
N PRO A 88 0.03 2.38 -5.04
CA PRO A 88 -0.51 3.73 -5.18
C PRO A 88 -1.90 3.69 -5.83
N SER A 89 -2.82 4.55 -5.39
CA SER A 89 -4.23 4.50 -5.85
C SER A 89 -4.40 4.67 -7.35
N ASN A 90 -3.56 5.48 -7.99
CA ASN A 90 -3.54 5.60 -9.45
C ASN A 90 -3.10 4.29 -10.14
N MET A 91 -2.17 3.55 -9.54
CA MET A 91 -1.76 2.23 -10.05
C MET A 91 -2.90 1.20 -9.93
N ALA A 92 -3.73 1.28 -8.88
CA ALA A 92 -4.92 0.43 -8.78
C ALA A 92 -5.86 0.64 -9.97
N ALA A 93 -6.11 1.90 -10.37
CA ALA A 93 -6.87 2.23 -11.56
C ALA A 93 -6.21 1.72 -12.86
N ILE A 94 -4.89 1.88 -12.99
CA ILE A 94 -4.12 1.40 -14.14
C ILE A 94 -4.22 -0.13 -14.22
N ALA A 95 -3.99 -0.84 -13.11
CA ALA A 95 -4.07 -2.29 -13.04
C ALA A 95 -5.45 -2.80 -13.52
N TYR A 96 -6.53 -2.25 -12.93
CA TYR A 96 -7.88 -2.60 -13.36
C TYR A 96 -8.14 -2.28 -14.84
N ASN A 97 -7.76 -1.10 -15.30
CA ASN A 97 -8.01 -0.69 -16.69
C ASN A 97 -7.25 -1.53 -17.72
N LYS A 98 -6.06 -2.01 -17.38
CA LYS A 98 -5.19 -2.79 -18.25
C LYS A 98 -5.47 -4.28 -18.21
N THR A 99 -5.61 -4.87 -17.03
CA THR A 99 -5.70 -6.32 -16.86
C THR A 99 -7.14 -6.80 -16.71
N LYS A 100 -8.04 -5.95 -16.17
CA LYS A 100 -9.40 -6.32 -15.75
C LYS A 100 -9.45 -7.40 -14.67
N ASN A 101 -8.33 -7.71 -14.05
CA ASN A 101 -8.18 -8.79 -13.10
C ASN A 101 -7.69 -8.34 -11.71
N TYR A 102 -7.91 -7.04 -11.36
CA TYR A 102 -7.70 -6.55 -10.01
C TYR A 102 -8.87 -5.69 -9.54
N GLU A 103 -9.23 -5.85 -8.28
CA GLU A 103 -10.28 -5.10 -7.60
C GLU A 103 -9.70 -4.41 -6.35
N ILE A 104 -10.20 -3.21 -6.05
CA ILE A 104 -9.84 -2.45 -4.84
C ILE A 104 -10.59 -3.05 -3.66
N ALA A 105 -9.85 -3.51 -2.63
CA ALA A 105 -10.41 -4.11 -1.43
C ALA A 105 -10.37 -3.20 -0.20
N GLY A 106 -9.58 -2.13 -0.23
CA GLY A 106 -9.48 -1.16 0.85
C GLY A 106 -8.30 -0.21 0.72
N THR A 107 -8.17 0.68 1.68
CA THR A 107 -7.09 1.67 1.80
C THR A 107 -6.27 1.36 3.04
N THR A 108 -4.93 1.45 2.96
CA THR A 108 -4.01 1.27 4.11
C THR A 108 -3.37 2.58 4.56
N GLY A 109 -3.45 3.63 3.75
CA GLY A 109 -2.87 4.92 4.06
C GLY A 109 -3.46 6.03 3.20
N LEU A 110 -3.67 7.14 3.86
CA LEU A 110 -4.17 8.38 3.27
C LEU A 110 -3.01 9.30 2.92
N GLY A 111 -3.31 10.45 2.33
CA GLY A 111 -2.30 11.42 1.94
C GLY A 111 -1.30 11.74 3.05
N SER A 112 -0.03 11.46 2.83
CA SER A 112 1.07 11.65 3.77
C SER A 112 2.12 12.65 3.25
N PHE A 113 1.70 13.57 2.38
CA PHE A 113 2.55 14.64 1.84
C PHE A 113 2.30 15.96 2.56
N TYR A 114 3.37 16.73 2.73
CA TYR A 114 3.37 17.98 3.48
C TYR A 114 4.08 19.08 2.70
N LEU A 115 3.50 20.27 2.70
CA LEU A 115 4.19 21.49 2.30
C LEU A 115 5.13 21.90 3.44
N VAL A 116 6.41 21.96 3.17
CA VAL A 116 7.45 22.41 4.11
C VAL A 116 8.19 23.61 3.57
N SER A 117 8.70 24.48 4.45
CA SER A 117 9.49 25.65 4.03
C SER A 117 10.44 26.12 5.12
N ASN A 118 11.62 26.60 4.69
CA ASN A 118 12.53 27.41 5.49
C ASN A 118 12.06 28.90 5.53
N ASP A 119 11.28 29.32 4.52
CA ASP A 119 10.69 30.67 4.45
C ASP A 119 9.49 30.80 5.40
N ASP A 120 9.17 32.03 5.74
CA ASP A 120 7.94 32.33 6.49
C ASP A 120 6.75 32.44 5.53
N ILE A 121 6.07 31.33 5.31
CA ILE A 121 4.86 31.20 4.49
C ILE A 121 3.72 30.59 5.31
N GLY A 122 2.49 31.07 5.11
CA GLY A 122 1.30 30.60 5.84
C GLY A 122 0.54 29.48 5.12
N GLY A 123 0.81 29.24 3.83
CA GLY A 123 0.10 28.23 3.06
C GLY A 123 0.32 28.27 1.55
N PHE A 124 -0.54 27.56 0.83
CA PHE A 124 -0.42 27.43 -0.63
C PHE A 124 -0.57 28.75 -1.39
N LYS A 125 -1.29 29.73 -0.89
CA LYS A 125 -1.45 31.05 -1.52
C LYS A 125 -0.14 31.84 -1.60
N ASP A 126 0.79 31.59 -0.68
CA ASP A 126 2.06 32.29 -0.59
C ASP A 126 3.13 31.70 -1.53
N LEU A 127 2.78 30.66 -2.28
CA LEU A 127 3.69 30.01 -3.22
C LEU A 127 3.85 30.77 -4.55
N LYS A 128 3.09 31.84 -4.77
CA LYS A 128 3.18 32.62 -6.01
C LYS A 128 4.59 33.17 -6.21
N GLY A 129 5.19 32.84 -7.37
CA GLY A 129 6.55 33.23 -7.75
C GLY A 129 7.67 32.43 -7.06
N LYS A 130 7.34 31.52 -6.14
CA LYS A 130 8.33 30.74 -5.43
C LYS A 130 8.76 29.49 -6.21
N GLU A 131 9.95 29.01 -5.89
CA GLU A 131 10.41 27.68 -6.28
C GLU A 131 9.90 26.65 -5.27
N VAL A 132 9.35 25.53 -5.79
CA VAL A 132 8.82 24.42 -4.98
C VAL A 132 9.40 23.10 -5.49
N ALA A 133 10.20 22.44 -4.67
CA ALA A 133 10.70 21.12 -5.00
C ALA A 133 9.60 20.05 -4.76
N ASN A 134 9.48 19.10 -5.68
CA ASN A 134 8.49 18.02 -5.60
C ASN A 134 9.03 16.74 -6.25
N THR A 135 8.29 15.64 -6.12
CA THR A 135 8.56 14.36 -6.76
C THR A 135 7.41 13.95 -7.66
N GLY A 136 7.64 12.92 -8.49
CA GLY A 136 6.56 12.28 -9.24
C GLY A 136 5.84 13.22 -10.21
N LYS A 137 6.58 13.96 -11.05
CA LYS A 137 6.00 14.84 -12.07
C LYS A 137 4.94 14.10 -12.91
N GLY A 138 3.72 14.64 -12.97
CA GLY A 138 2.57 14.02 -13.65
C GLY A 138 1.99 12.80 -12.93
N LEU A 139 2.45 12.50 -11.72
CA LEU A 139 1.92 11.43 -10.87
C LEU A 139 1.15 12.01 -9.67
N THR A 140 0.65 11.13 -8.84
CA THR A 140 -0.20 11.45 -7.67
C THR A 140 0.28 12.64 -6.82
N PRO A 141 1.56 12.72 -6.36
CA PRO A 141 2.00 13.85 -5.54
C PRO A 141 1.91 15.19 -6.26
N ASP A 142 2.31 15.22 -7.52
CA ASP A 142 2.30 16.42 -8.33
C ASP A 142 0.87 16.87 -8.65
N ILE A 143 0.02 15.95 -9.12
CA ILE A 143 -1.37 16.25 -9.48
C ILE A 143 -2.16 16.75 -8.26
N THR A 144 -2.02 16.07 -7.10
CA THR A 144 -2.69 16.49 -5.87
C THR A 144 -2.24 17.88 -5.42
N THR A 145 -0.92 18.15 -5.50
CA THR A 145 -0.38 19.50 -5.21
C THR A 145 -0.97 20.56 -6.12
N LYS A 146 -1.01 20.32 -7.42
CA LYS A 146 -1.57 21.26 -8.41
C LYS A 146 -3.07 21.46 -8.22
N PHE A 147 -3.81 20.41 -7.90
CA PHE A 147 -5.22 20.50 -7.54
C PHE A 147 -5.44 21.45 -6.34
N ILE A 148 -4.67 21.30 -5.26
CA ILE A 148 -4.76 22.15 -4.07
C ILE A 148 -4.38 23.59 -4.40
N ILE A 149 -3.31 23.81 -5.17
CA ILE A 149 -2.86 25.12 -5.63
C ILE A 149 -3.96 25.83 -6.41
N LYS A 150 -4.56 25.17 -7.40
CA LYS A 150 -5.66 25.70 -8.21
C LYS A 150 -6.88 26.04 -7.35
N SER A 151 -7.21 25.18 -6.40
CA SER A 151 -8.33 25.38 -5.47
C SER A 151 -8.09 26.55 -4.51
N ASN A 152 -6.83 26.92 -4.27
CA ASN A 152 -6.44 28.11 -3.52
C ASN A 152 -6.34 29.39 -4.38
N GLY A 153 -6.77 29.35 -5.65
CA GLY A 153 -6.84 30.50 -6.54
C GLY A 153 -5.53 30.85 -7.26
N LEU A 154 -4.54 29.97 -7.26
CA LEU A 154 -3.31 30.10 -8.03
C LEU A 154 -3.34 29.22 -9.26
N ASN A 155 -2.56 29.61 -10.29
CA ASN A 155 -2.30 28.75 -11.44
C ASN A 155 -0.97 28.01 -11.21
N GLU A 156 -0.83 26.78 -11.73
CA GLU A 156 0.44 26.04 -11.66
C GLU A 156 1.63 26.79 -12.30
N LYS A 157 1.34 27.67 -13.29
CA LYS A 157 2.34 28.53 -13.94
C LYS A 157 2.83 29.69 -13.08
N ASP A 158 2.14 29.98 -11.98
CA ASP A 158 2.56 30.97 -11.00
C ASP A 158 3.66 30.45 -10.07
N ILE A 159 4.02 29.17 -10.18
CA ILE A 159 4.97 28.47 -9.29
C ILE A 159 6.06 27.81 -10.12
N ASN A 160 7.31 27.91 -9.69
CA ASN A 160 8.45 27.29 -10.33
C ASN A 160 8.70 25.91 -9.72
N PHE A 161 8.16 24.85 -10.34
CA PHE A 161 8.38 23.49 -9.86
C PHE A 161 9.73 22.92 -10.28
N THR A 162 10.48 22.43 -9.31
CA THR A 162 11.69 21.61 -9.51
C THR A 162 11.38 20.16 -9.09
N TYR A 163 11.63 19.20 -9.96
CA TYR A 163 11.32 17.79 -9.69
C TYR A 163 12.57 16.97 -9.49
N VAL A 164 12.53 16.11 -8.46
CA VAL A 164 13.54 15.08 -8.18
C VAL A 164 12.95 13.69 -8.38
N ASN A 165 13.82 12.68 -8.55
CA ASN A 165 13.38 11.32 -8.87
C ASN A 165 12.79 10.57 -7.67
N SER A 166 13.21 10.93 -6.45
CA SER A 166 12.75 10.27 -5.22
C SER A 166 12.60 11.25 -4.06
N ALA A 167 11.76 10.92 -3.09
CA ALA A 167 11.59 11.70 -1.87
C ALA A 167 12.90 11.82 -1.05
N ASN A 168 13.77 10.82 -1.14
CA ASN A 168 15.06 10.85 -0.44
C ASN A 168 16.02 11.92 -0.97
N GLU A 169 15.85 12.37 -2.22
CA GLU A 169 16.64 13.47 -2.81
C GLU A 169 16.19 14.84 -2.31
N LEU A 170 14.92 14.99 -1.88
CA LEU A 170 14.42 16.24 -1.30
C LEU A 170 15.12 16.57 0.01
N VAL A 171 15.41 15.56 0.83
CA VAL A 171 16.00 15.75 2.17
C VAL A 171 17.35 16.51 2.11
N PRO A 172 18.37 16.07 1.36
CA PRO A 172 19.61 16.83 1.26
C PRO A 172 19.46 18.16 0.50
N MET A 173 18.52 18.24 -0.44
CA MET A 173 18.26 19.46 -1.21
C MET A 173 17.78 20.60 -0.30
N ILE A 174 16.84 20.32 0.59
CA ILE A 174 16.28 21.29 1.52
C ILE A 174 17.27 21.57 2.67
N ALA A 175 17.91 20.52 3.21
CA ALA A 175 18.87 20.65 4.30
C ALA A 175 20.12 21.45 3.91
N SER A 176 20.46 21.53 2.61
CA SER A 176 21.54 22.34 2.07
C SER A 176 21.08 23.69 1.49
N GLU A 177 19.83 24.08 1.72
CA GLU A 177 19.19 25.31 1.24
C GLU A 177 19.22 25.50 -0.28
N LYS A 178 19.39 24.40 -1.04
CA LYS A 178 19.24 24.40 -2.51
C LYS A 178 17.80 24.57 -2.95
N ALA A 179 16.86 24.25 -2.07
CA ALA A 179 15.44 24.62 -2.18
C ALA A 179 14.93 24.97 -0.79
N ASN A 180 14.17 26.09 -0.69
CA ASN A 180 13.60 26.53 0.57
C ASN A 180 12.22 25.95 0.83
N THR A 181 11.50 25.57 -0.21
CA THR A 181 10.11 25.08 -0.11
C THR A 181 9.96 23.78 -0.89
N ALA A 182 9.27 22.80 -0.32
CA ALA A 182 9.05 21.53 -0.98
C ALA A 182 7.75 20.84 -0.53
N ILE A 183 7.34 19.84 -1.33
CA ILE A 183 6.30 18.87 -0.99
C ILE A 183 7.01 17.56 -0.61
N VAL A 184 6.94 17.21 0.66
CA VAL A 184 7.71 16.08 1.21
C VAL A 184 6.79 15.05 1.85
N PRO A 185 6.87 13.76 1.49
CA PRO A 185 6.10 12.70 2.14
C PRO A 185 6.76 12.20 3.41
N GLU A 186 5.99 11.53 4.30
CA GLU A 186 6.57 10.64 5.29
C GLU A 186 7.07 9.34 4.61
N PRO A 187 8.13 8.72 5.09
CA PRO A 187 8.99 9.08 6.25
C PRO A 187 10.12 10.08 5.93
N ALA A 188 10.20 10.60 4.71
CA ALA A 188 11.23 11.58 4.30
C ALA A 188 11.12 12.90 5.06
N LEU A 189 9.90 13.34 5.42
CA LEU A 189 9.67 14.51 6.26
C LEU A 189 10.34 14.35 7.63
N THR A 190 10.14 13.21 8.27
CA THR A 190 10.81 12.91 9.55
C THR A 190 12.33 12.91 9.42
N ALA A 191 12.88 12.31 8.36
CA ALA A 191 14.31 12.35 8.08
C ALA A 191 14.82 13.79 7.85
N LEU A 192 14.03 14.63 7.18
CA LEU A 192 14.33 16.04 6.98
C LEU A 192 14.34 16.80 8.31
N LYS A 193 13.31 16.64 9.16
CA LYS A 193 13.25 17.29 10.48
C LYS A 193 14.40 16.91 11.41
N ILE A 194 14.92 15.69 11.29
CA ILE A 194 16.14 15.28 12.03
C ILE A 194 17.37 16.05 11.54
N LYS A 195 17.49 16.30 10.23
CA LYS A 195 18.66 17.00 9.64
C LYS A 195 18.54 18.52 9.68
N ASN A 196 17.33 19.03 9.59
CA ASN A 196 16.98 20.46 9.64
C ASN A 196 15.83 20.64 10.63
N PRO A 197 16.11 20.79 11.95
CA PRO A 197 15.06 20.93 12.97
C PRO A 197 14.23 22.21 12.84
N GLU A 198 14.76 23.24 12.18
CA GLU A 198 14.09 24.54 12.00
C GLU A 198 13.08 24.53 10.84
N ILE A 199 13.05 23.47 10.01
CA ILE A 199 12.11 23.38 8.89
C ILE A 199 10.66 23.43 9.38
N LYS A 200 9.88 24.33 8.81
CA LYS A 200 8.47 24.50 9.15
C LYS A 200 7.61 23.53 8.32
N VAL A 201 6.76 22.74 8.98
CA VAL A 201 5.66 22.05 8.33
C VAL A 201 4.50 23.02 8.20
N VAL A 202 4.27 23.52 6.99
CA VAL A 202 3.32 24.59 6.70
C VAL A 202 1.89 24.07 6.61
N LYS A 203 1.68 23.00 5.80
CA LYS A 203 0.36 22.39 5.58
C LYS A 203 0.48 20.89 5.27
N SER A 204 -0.51 20.13 5.72
CA SER A 204 -0.76 18.77 5.23
C SER A 204 -1.58 18.86 3.93
N LEU A 205 -1.14 18.15 2.88
CA LEU A 205 -1.90 18.06 1.63
C LEU A 205 -3.23 17.33 1.86
N ASN A 206 -3.24 16.33 2.74
CA ASN A 206 -4.46 15.59 3.06
C ASN A 206 -5.52 16.47 3.72
N GLU A 207 -5.12 17.28 4.70
CA GLU A 207 -6.04 18.19 5.37
C GLU A 207 -6.57 19.29 4.44
N GLU A 208 -5.73 19.81 3.54
CA GLU A 208 -6.20 20.77 2.53
C GLU A 208 -7.14 20.11 1.50
N TYR A 209 -6.82 18.86 1.08
CA TYR A 209 -7.70 18.08 0.22
C TYR A 209 -9.08 17.86 0.87
N LYS A 210 -9.11 17.44 2.14
CA LYS A 210 -10.37 17.28 2.92
C LYS A 210 -11.19 18.56 2.94
N LYS A 211 -10.56 19.72 3.22
CA LYS A 211 -11.26 21.02 3.24
C LYS A 211 -11.89 21.36 1.89
N ILE A 212 -11.19 21.07 0.79
CA ILE A 212 -11.64 21.39 -0.57
C ILE A 212 -12.77 20.45 -1.01
N THR A 213 -12.59 19.14 -0.83
CA THR A 213 -13.48 18.10 -1.39
C THR A 213 -14.61 17.72 -0.44
N LYS A 214 -14.51 18.09 0.84
CA LYS A 214 -15.40 17.61 1.92
C LYS A 214 -15.35 16.10 2.11
N SER A 215 -14.20 15.48 1.80
CA SER A 215 -13.95 14.09 2.13
C SER A 215 -13.77 13.93 3.64
N ASP A 216 -14.32 12.87 4.21
CA ASP A 216 -14.17 12.56 5.64
C ASP A 216 -12.74 12.08 5.95
N TYR A 217 -12.12 11.34 5.03
CA TYR A 217 -10.80 10.72 5.22
C TYR A 217 -9.66 11.49 4.54
N GLY A 218 -9.91 12.07 3.37
CA GLY A 218 -8.90 12.67 2.50
C GLY A 218 -8.73 11.88 1.20
N TYR A 219 -7.56 11.96 0.56
CA TYR A 219 -7.33 11.19 -0.65
C TYR A 219 -6.67 9.84 -0.34
N PRO A 220 -7.15 8.75 -0.96
CA PRO A 220 -6.53 7.44 -0.81
C PRO A 220 -5.14 7.47 -1.46
N GLN A 221 -4.09 7.15 -0.71
CA GLN A 221 -2.72 7.13 -1.22
C GLN A 221 -2.21 5.71 -1.43
N ALA A 222 -2.46 4.82 -0.48
CA ALA A 222 -2.07 3.41 -0.53
C ALA A 222 -3.30 2.51 -0.52
N THR A 223 -3.45 1.69 -1.55
CA THR A 223 -4.65 0.91 -1.87
C THR A 223 -4.32 -0.57 -1.88
N ILE A 224 -5.14 -1.38 -1.20
CA ILE A 224 -5.10 -2.84 -1.35
C ILE A 224 -5.88 -3.20 -2.60
N ILE A 225 -5.22 -3.91 -3.50
CA ILE A 225 -5.87 -4.58 -4.63
C ILE A 225 -5.77 -6.10 -4.47
N VAL A 226 -6.82 -6.78 -4.87
CA VAL A 226 -6.91 -8.25 -4.87
C VAL A 226 -7.17 -8.74 -6.29
N LYS A 227 -6.52 -9.83 -6.67
CA LYS A 227 -6.73 -10.45 -7.98
C LYS A 227 -8.15 -11.01 -8.04
N SER A 228 -8.93 -10.64 -9.07
CA SER A 228 -10.36 -10.92 -9.15
C SER A 228 -10.68 -12.42 -9.11
N ASP A 229 -9.91 -13.22 -9.85
CA ASP A 229 -10.08 -14.68 -9.86
C ASP A 229 -9.75 -15.31 -8.51
N PHE A 230 -8.70 -14.81 -7.83
CA PHE A 230 -8.34 -15.25 -6.49
C PHE A 230 -9.43 -14.86 -5.48
N ALA A 231 -9.87 -13.61 -5.50
CA ALA A 231 -10.91 -13.10 -4.60
C ALA A 231 -12.24 -13.84 -4.75
N LYS A 232 -12.64 -14.13 -5.98
CA LYS A 232 -13.89 -14.88 -6.26
C LYS A 232 -13.90 -16.25 -5.61
N ASN A 233 -12.77 -16.96 -5.61
CA ASN A 233 -12.65 -18.32 -5.11
C ASN A 233 -12.26 -18.37 -3.61
N ASN A 234 -11.81 -17.26 -3.01
CA ASN A 234 -11.24 -17.21 -1.67
C ASN A 234 -11.80 -16.06 -0.82
N LYS A 235 -13.11 -15.75 -0.96
CA LYS A 235 -13.75 -14.61 -0.28
C LYS A 235 -13.53 -14.57 1.23
N GLU A 236 -13.69 -15.71 1.90
CA GLU A 236 -13.49 -15.80 3.34
C GLU A 236 -12.06 -15.47 3.73
N PHE A 237 -11.07 -16.01 3.01
CA PHE A 237 -9.66 -15.69 3.23
C PHE A 237 -9.39 -14.18 3.05
N ILE A 238 -9.91 -13.57 1.99
CA ILE A 238 -9.73 -12.13 1.74
C ILE A 238 -10.31 -11.31 2.89
N ASN A 239 -11.51 -11.64 3.36
CA ASN A 239 -12.13 -10.91 4.47
C ASN A 239 -11.30 -11.01 5.75
N LEU A 240 -10.81 -12.21 6.10
CA LEU A 240 -9.92 -12.41 7.25
C LEU A 240 -8.59 -11.66 7.06
N PHE A 241 -8.01 -11.69 5.86
CA PHE A 241 -6.80 -10.95 5.56
C PHE A 241 -6.97 -9.44 5.76
N LEU A 242 -8.08 -8.87 5.33
CA LEU A 242 -8.37 -7.44 5.50
C LEU A 242 -8.54 -7.06 6.97
N GLU A 243 -9.13 -7.91 7.80
CA GLU A 243 -9.20 -7.70 9.25
C GLU A 243 -7.78 -7.76 9.88
N GLU A 244 -6.94 -8.70 9.49
CA GLU A 244 -5.55 -8.77 9.98
C GLU A 244 -4.71 -7.56 9.52
N VAL A 245 -4.97 -7.01 8.32
CA VAL A 245 -4.36 -5.74 7.88
C VAL A 245 -4.79 -4.59 8.79
N LYS A 246 -6.08 -4.49 9.12
CA LYS A 246 -6.61 -3.49 10.05
C LYS A 246 -5.93 -3.59 11.42
N GLU A 247 -5.84 -4.80 11.97
CA GLU A 247 -5.16 -5.06 13.24
C GLU A 247 -3.66 -4.71 13.17
N SER A 248 -2.99 -5.01 12.06
CA SER A 248 -1.59 -4.61 11.85
C SER A 248 -1.41 -3.09 11.90
N ILE A 249 -2.28 -2.33 11.24
CA ILE A 249 -2.22 -0.86 11.23
C ILE A 249 -2.49 -0.29 12.63
N ILE A 250 -3.48 -0.80 13.36
CA ILE A 250 -3.77 -0.40 14.74
C ILE A 250 -2.54 -0.65 15.62
N PHE A 251 -1.94 -1.85 15.50
CA PHE A 251 -0.75 -2.20 16.26
C PHE A 251 0.43 -1.27 15.96
N VAL A 252 0.72 -1.03 14.68
CA VAL A 252 1.82 -0.17 14.22
C VAL A 252 1.68 1.24 14.79
N ASN A 253 0.49 1.83 14.70
CA ASN A 253 0.23 3.17 15.25
C ASN A 253 0.33 3.23 16.78
N SER A 254 -0.03 2.14 17.47
CA SER A 254 -0.03 2.09 18.94
C SER A 254 1.31 1.67 19.53
N ASN A 255 2.20 1.06 18.72
CA ASN A 255 3.48 0.50 19.18
C ASN A 255 4.64 0.87 18.24
N PRO A 256 4.98 2.17 18.10
CA PRO A 256 5.99 2.65 17.13
C PRO A 256 7.34 1.93 17.23
N ASP A 257 7.84 1.70 18.45
CA ASP A 257 9.13 1.03 18.67
C ASP A 257 9.15 -0.40 18.14
N LYS A 258 8.07 -1.17 18.43
CA LYS A 258 7.94 -2.53 17.89
C LYS A 258 7.70 -2.54 16.39
N ALA A 259 6.96 -1.58 15.87
CA ALA A 259 6.77 -1.42 14.44
C ALA A 259 8.12 -1.23 13.72
N GLY A 260 8.99 -0.36 14.26
CA GLY A 260 10.35 -0.18 13.75
C GLY A 260 11.19 -1.47 13.80
N GLU A 261 11.09 -2.27 14.89
CA GLU A 261 11.77 -3.56 15.02
C GLU A 261 11.27 -4.59 13.99
N TYR A 262 9.97 -4.67 13.79
CA TYR A 262 9.37 -5.57 12.80
C TYR A 262 9.77 -5.18 11.38
N CYS A 263 9.73 -3.89 11.07
CA CYS A 263 10.17 -3.35 9.78
C CYS A 263 11.63 -3.71 9.47
N GLU A 264 12.54 -3.57 10.44
CA GLU A 264 13.94 -3.97 10.27
C GLU A 264 14.07 -5.47 9.97
N LYS A 265 13.32 -6.32 10.69
CA LYS A 265 13.33 -7.77 10.51
C LYS A 265 12.79 -8.23 9.14
N ILE A 266 11.78 -7.58 8.62
CA ILE A 266 11.22 -7.89 7.29
C ILE A 266 11.95 -7.18 6.14
N GLY A 267 12.96 -6.33 6.45
CA GLY A 267 13.80 -5.69 5.44
C GLY A 267 13.23 -4.41 4.84
N VAL A 268 12.41 -3.64 5.56
CA VAL A 268 12.03 -2.27 5.17
C VAL A 268 13.27 -1.38 5.15
N GLY A 269 13.44 -0.59 4.07
CA GLY A 269 14.66 0.20 3.87
C GLY A 269 14.78 1.44 4.76
N THR A 270 13.70 1.89 5.38
CA THR A 270 13.69 3.03 6.29
C THR A 270 14.22 2.61 7.67
N LYS A 271 15.11 3.41 8.24
CA LYS A 271 15.70 3.14 9.56
C LYS A 271 14.63 3.17 10.66
N LYS A 272 14.76 2.28 11.64
CA LYS A 272 13.87 2.13 12.80
C LYS A 272 13.55 3.48 13.47
N GLU A 273 14.55 4.30 13.75
CA GLU A 273 14.37 5.58 14.45
C GLU A 273 13.54 6.59 13.64
N ILE A 274 13.61 6.50 12.30
CA ILE A 274 12.81 7.33 11.40
C ILE A 274 11.37 6.79 11.39
N ILE A 275 11.19 5.47 11.29
CA ILE A 275 9.88 4.82 11.32
C ILE A 275 9.13 5.23 12.58
N ASN A 276 9.74 5.03 13.76
CA ASN A 276 9.11 5.31 15.04
C ASN A 276 8.56 6.74 15.15
N LYS A 277 9.30 7.72 14.60
CA LYS A 277 8.90 9.13 14.65
C LYS A 277 7.96 9.54 13.52
N SER A 278 7.95 8.80 12.41
CA SER A 278 7.13 9.15 11.23
C SER A 278 5.66 8.75 11.37
N LEU A 279 5.35 7.79 12.25
CA LEU A 279 4.02 7.21 12.36
C LEU A 279 2.96 8.24 12.75
N GLU A 280 3.31 9.23 13.56
CA GLU A 280 2.40 10.33 13.96
C GLU A 280 1.82 11.08 12.74
N ASN A 281 2.61 11.20 11.66
CA ASN A 281 2.24 11.95 10.46
C ASN A 281 2.06 11.03 9.23
N ALA A 282 2.12 9.72 9.42
CA ALA A 282 2.07 8.77 8.31
C ALA A 282 0.66 8.58 7.72
N ASN A 283 -0.38 9.00 8.45
CA ASN A 283 -1.80 8.81 8.10
C ASN A 283 -2.12 7.35 7.72
N LEU A 284 -1.54 6.39 8.45
CA LEU A 284 -1.83 4.98 8.28
C LEU A 284 -3.19 4.67 8.92
N GLN A 285 -4.14 4.29 8.08
CA GLN A 285 -5.49 3.94 8.50
C GLN A 285 -6.08 2.90 7.53
N PHE A 286 -6.64 1.83 8.06
CA PHE A 286 -7.44 0.92 7.26
C PHE A 286 -8.84 1.49 7.08
N ILE A 287 -9.26 1.61 5.81
CA ILE A 287 -10.62 1.98 5.44
C ILE A 287 -11.12 0.93 4.44
N GLY A 288 -12.23 0.29 4.78
CA GLY A 288 -12.87 -0.68 3.91
C GLY A 288 -13.31 -0.07 2.58
N VAL A 289 -13.35 -0.88 1.53
CA VAL A 289 -13.70 -0.37 0.20
C VAL A 289 -15.07 0.31 0.17
N GLU A 290 -16.06 -0.27 0.85
CA GLU A 290 -17.44 0.28 0.86
C GLU A 290 -17.51 1.69 1.44
N GLU A 291 -16.68 1.99 2.44
CA GLU A 291 -16.59 3.31 3.09
C GLU A 291 -15.85 4.33 2.23
N SER A 292 -14.96 3.87 1.32
CA SER A 292 -14.05 4.73 0.54
C SER A 292 -14.42 4.87 -0.94
N ILE A 293 -15.48 4.22 -1.44
CA ILE A 293 -15.89 4.29 -2.85
C ILE A 293 -15.99 5.73 -3.36
N LYS A 294 -16.64 6.61 -2.58
CA LYS A 294 -16.79 8.02 -2.95
C LYS A 294 -15.45 8.71 -3.10
N ASP A 295 -14.53 8.49 -2.15
CA ASP A 295 -13.21 9.14 -2.16
C ASP A 295 -12.38 8.67 -3.36
N TYR A 296 -12.43 7.38 -3.72
CA TYR A 296 -11.78 6.88 -4.94
C TYR A 296 -12.36 7.51 -6.21
N LYS A 297 -13.69 7.61 -6.33
CA LYS A 297 -14.33 8.22 -7.50
C LYS A 297 -13.96 9.69 -7.66
N ASP A 298 -14.03 10.44 -6.58
CA ASP A 298 -13.68 11.86 -6.57
C ASP A 298 -12.18 12.04 -6.91
N TYR A 299 -11.32 11.21 -6.33
CA TYR A 299 -9.89 11.26 -6.58
C TYR A 299 -9.53 10.89 -8.02
N TYR A 300 -10.10 9.82 -8.57
CA TYR A 300 -9.88 9.45 -9.97
C TYR A 300 -10.39 10.49 -10.94
N LYS A 301 -11.50 11.18 -10.62
CA LYS A 301 -11.96 12.31 -11.40
C LYS A 301 -10.92 13.43 -11.42
N ILE A 302 -10.40 13.81 -10.26
CA ILE A 302 -9.34 14.83 -10.16
C ILE A 302 -8.11 14.42 -10.98
N LEU A 303 -7.61 13.21 -10.79
CA LEU A 303 -6.46 12.69 -11.54
C LEU A 303 -6.70 12.74 -13.05
N SER A 304 -7.90 12.35 -13.50
CA SER A 304 -8.27 12.32 -14.92
C SER A 304 -8.34 13.70 -15.57
N GLU A 305 -8.71 14.74 -14.82
CA GLU A 305 -8.77 16.12 -15.30
C GLU A 305 -7.38 16.71 -15.60
N TYR A 306 -6.34 16.22 -14.90
CA TYR A 306 -4.96 16.63 -15.15
C TYR A 306 -4.26 15.75 -16.20
N ASP A 307 -4.37 14.44 -16.08
CA ASP A 307 -3.86 13.48 -17.06
C ASP A 307 -4.61 12.15 -16.95
N ILE A 308 -5.47 11.89 -17.91
CA ILE A 308 -6.24 10.63 -17.99
C ILE A 308 -5.34 9.38 -18.06
N LYS A 309 -4.10 9.52 -18.54
CA LYS A 309 -3.13 8.41 -18.60
C LYS A 309 -2.65 8.01 -17.21
N SER A 310 -2.66 8.96 -16.24
CA SER A 310 -2.27 8.69 -14.86
C SER A 310 -3.12 7.62 -14.17
N ILE A 311 -4.31 7.34 -14.70
CA ILE A 311 -5.24 6.30 -14.24
C ILE A 311 -5.53 5.23 -15.31
N GLY A 312 -4.66 5.10 -16.31
CA GLY A 312 -4.78 4.06 -17.34
C GLY A 312 -5.74 4.35 -18.48
N GLY A 313 -6.02 5.64 -18.77
CA GLY A 313 -6.73 6.10 -19.97
C GLY A 313 -8.24 6.26 -19.83
N LYS A 314 -8.84 5.88 -18.71
CA LYS A 314 -10.25 6.12 -18.38
C LYS A 314 -10.50 6.01 -16.88
N ILE A 315 -11.56 6.63 -16.38
CA ILE A 315 -12.04 6.41 -15.02
C ILE A 315 -12.55 4.97 -14.93
N PRO A 316 -12.10 4.18 -13.92
CA PRO A 316 -12.62 2.83 -13.72
C PRO A 316 -14.12 2.81 -13.47
N ASP A 317 -14.79 1.77 -13.95
CA ASP A 317 -16.20 1.52 -13.63
C ASP A 317 -16.37 0.88 -12.23
N GLU A 318 -17.63 0.70 -11.78
CA GLU A 318 -17.97 0.17 -10.44
C GLU A 318 -17.40 -1.23 -10.14
N LYS A 319 -17.02 -1.99 -11.16
CA LYS A 319 -16.45 -3.33 -10.99
C LYS A 319 -15.01 -3.30 -10.48
N VAL A 320 -14.40 -2.11 -10.42
CA VAL A 320 -13.09 -1.94 -9.80
C VAL A 320 -13.13 -2.19 -8.29
N PHE A 321 -14.29 -2.12 -7.66
CA PHE A 321 -14.46 -2.28 -6.23
C PHE A 321 -14.83 -3.71 -5.85
N TYR A 322 -14.01 -4.32 -5.01
CA TYR A 322 -14.26 -5.65 -4.44
C TYR A 322 -15.58 -5.66 -3.66
N LYS A 323 -16.38 -6.72 -3.84
CA LYS A 323 -17.64 -6.93 -3.12
C LYS A 323 -17.51 -8.14 -2.21
N LYS A 324 -17.62 -7.89 -0.91
CA LYS A 324 -17.62 -8.92 0.13
C LYS A 324 -18.69 -10.00 -0.09
#